data_0266cecdd977d19a87be94e6769fae77
#
_entry.id   0266cecdd977d19a87be94e6769fae77
#
_cell.length_a   1.000
_cell.length_b   1.000
_cell.length_c   1.000
_cell.angle_alpha   90.00
_cell.angle_beta   90.00
_cell.angle_gamma   90.00
#
_symmetry.space_group_name_H-M   'P 1'
#
loop_
_entity.id
_entity.type
_entity.pdbx_description
1 polymer ?
#
loop_
_entity_poly.entity_id
_entity_poly.type
_entity_poly.pdbx_seq_one_letter_code
_entity_poly.pdbx_strand_id
1 'polypeptide(L)'
;MAHGEEFSNMLLVEVAGQPLPPDIAARLVSGYIDDSSNVPDLFLLRFSDEYSTVLDKAKISIGAPVKLLVQQSGPGGPAPLLSGEVTALETEMDHDGLYTIVRGLDHSHRLFRGRRVEAYLQSTAADIVRKVAGRAGIQAGTIDAKGPVLQHVAQDGISDWDFLHRLAVEAGVVLSVSGGALHFTASTDAATAPPEAGGARNEPLVLQRGVNLVSLRGTVTSADQIPDVEVRGWDVAGKRAIVAVAPAKTRSAKLPDVTPAALAKTFDSPRYVAPATAFDQAAQCDATAAALASRLSGGFAELEGVARGNPKLRAGAAVTLKGAGKPFDGNYTLSSSRHDFSPDTGYLTTFAVSHESERSLYGVAAGANSRAALPGVVNAVVTAAKDPENQGRVKVKFPVLSDTYESWWARTVQAGAGASRGAVVLPEVGDEVLVAFGHGSFQQPFVLGGLFNGRDKPDKPWADHVGSPDGAVQRRAFVSRTGMLVEFLESPDGEQLTVSTSGGRQKVSLVQKPDAGIEILSEGPVTITARKDVSVTTSTGDVVIKGKNVTVEATSGLDLKGATVKITGSGSAEVKAPSVKVAGDATAELSGGATTTVKGGLVRIN
;
A
#
# COMPACT_ATOMS: atom_id res chain seq x y z
N MET A 1 29.40 61.15 -3.16
CA MET A 1 28.76 60.42 -4.26
C MET A 1 29.56 59.14 -4.42
N ALA A 2 29.03 58.02 -3.94
CA ALA A 2 29.66 56.73 -4.12
C ALA A 2 29.49 56.35 -5.60
N HIS A 3 30.60 56.05 -6.27
CA HIS A 3 30.60 55.48 -7.61
C HIS A 3 29.69 54.25 -7.59
N GLY A 4 28.65 54.27 -8.42
CA GLY A 4 27.79 53.09 -8.63
C GLY A 4 28.67 51.97 -9.21
N GLU A 5 28.79 50.88 -8.49
CA GLU A 5 29.28 49.66 -9.06
C GLU A 5 28.33 49.26 -10.21
N GLU A 6 28.81 49.37 -11.46
CA GLU A 6 28.11 48.84 -12.62
C GLU A 6 28.11 47.31 -12.51
N PHE A 7 26.99 46.76 -12.07
CA PHE A 7 26.77 45.32 -12.04
C PHE A 7 26.36 44.88 -13.44
N SER A 8 27.31 44.52 -14.27
CA SER A 8 27.05 43.83 -15.53
C SER A 8 26.92 42.32 -15.27
N ASN A 9 25.68 41.84 -15.19
CA ASN A 9 25.39 40.41 -15.08
C ASN A 9 24.87 39.91 -16.43
N MET A 10 25.51 38.92 -17.02
CA MET A 10 25.13 38.40 -18.32
C MET A 10 24.70 36.93 -18.20
N LEU A 11 23.54 36.60 -18.75
CA LEU A 11 23.09 35.23 -18.90
C LEU A 11 23.87 34.57 -20.04
N LEU A 12 24.59 33.52 -19.74
CA LEU A 12 25.32 32.68 -20.70
C LEU A 12 24.53 31.42 -20.98
N VAL A 13 24.36 31.10 -22.25
CA VAL A 13 23.63 29.92 -22.70
C VAL A 13 24.55 29.02 -23.50
N GLU A 14 24.62 27.76 -23.10
CA GLU A 14 25.31 26.70 -23.84
C GLU A 14 24.26 25.69 -24.35
N VAL A 15 24.35 25.31 -25.60
CA VAL A 15 23.53 24.29 -26.25
C VAL A 15 24.41 23.17 -26.73
N ALA A 16 24.10 21.93 -26.34
CA ALA A 16 24.92 20.74 -26.65
C ALA A 16 26.43 20.94 -26.31
N GLY A 17 26.71 21.63 -25.20
CA GLY A 17 28.06 21.90 -24.71
C GLY A 17 28.82 22.99 -25.48
N GLN A 18 28.15 23.74 -26.33
CA GLN A 18 28.73 24.86 -27.07
C GLN A 18 28.03 26.17 -26.66
N PRO A 19 28.78 27.26 -26.45
CA PRO A 19 28.17 28.56 -26.24
C PRO A 19 27.39 29.00 -27.48
N LEU A 20 26.32 29.81 -27.28
CA LEU A 20 25.62 30.39 -28.41
C LEU A 20 26.56 31.22 -29.30
N PRO A 21 26.36 31.16 -30.64
CA PRO A 21 27.05 32.07 -31.56
C PRO A 21 26.83 33.53 -31.11
N PRO A 22 27.84 34.41 -31.18
CA PRO A 22 27.75 35.78 -30.71
C PRO A 22 26.58 36.58 -31.32
N ASP A 23 26.27 36.35 -32.57
CA ASP A 23 25.14 36.98 -33.30
C ASP A 23 23.77 36.49 -32.79
N ILE A 24 23.69 35.29 -32.25
CA ILE A 24 22.48 34.74 -31.62
C ILE A 24 22.40 35.16 -30.16
N ALA A 25 23.50 35.13 -29.43
CA ALA A 25 23.54 35.58 -28.04
C ALA A 25 23.11 37.04 -27.93
N ALA A 26 23.47 37.92 -28.88
CA ALA A 26 23.06 39.30 -28.94
C ALA A 26 21.54 39.51 -29.17
N ARG A 27 20.83 38.47 -29.63
CA ARG A 27 19.37 38.51 -29.86
C ARG A 27 18.56 38.05 -28.65
N LEU A 28 19.20 37.58 -27.58
CA LEU A 28 18.51 37.20 -26.34
C LEU A 28 17.94 38.45 -25.69
N VAL A 29 16.61 38.59 -25.74
CA VAL A 29 15.88 39.74 -25.19
C VAL A 29 15.67 39.58 -23.70
N SER A 30 15.24 38.40 -23.27
CA SER A 30 15.00 38.10 -21.87
C SER A 30 15.10 36.62 -21.61
N GLY A 31 15.31 36.27 -20.37
CA GLY A 31 15.26 34.88 -19.92
C GLY A 31 15.01 34.79 -18.42
N TYR A 32 14.44 33.68 -18.02
CA TYR A 32 14.32 33.37 -16.61
C TYR A 32 14.53 31.92 -16.31
N ILE A 33 14.90 31.63 -15.07
CA ILE A 33 15.05 30.29 -14.52
C ILE A 33 14.22 30.21 -13.23
N ASP A 34 13.25 29.34 -13.19
CA ASP A 34 12.51 28.98 -11.98
C ASP A 34 13.15 27.74 -11.35
N ASP A 35 13.56 27.84 -10.11
CA ASP A 35 14.18 26.80 -9.30
C ASP A 35 13.25 26.46 -8.13
N SER A 36 12.85 25.22 -7.99
CA SER A 36 11.88 24.77 -6.99
C SER A 36 12.27 23.43 -6.38
N SER A 37 12.01 23.28 -5.08
CA SER A 37 12.24 22.01 -4.40
C SER A 37 11.24 20.89 -4.80
N ASN A 38 10.12 21.21 -5.48
CA ASN A 38 8.99 20.30 -5.59
C ASN A 38 8.52 20.00 -7.02
N VAL A 39 9.03 20.73 -8.00
CA VAL A 39 8.77 20.55 -9.42
C VAL A 39 10.07 20.69 -10.21
N PRO A 40 10.14 20.23 -11.46
CA PRO A 40 11.30 20.45 -12.31
C PRO A 40 11.63 21.92 -12.42
N ASP A 41 12.93 22.24 -12.34
CA ASP A 41 13.41 23.57 -12.66
C ASP A 41 13.10 23.88 -14.11
N LEU A 42 12.60 25.09 -14.37
CA LEU A 42 12.18 25.53 -15.68
C LEU A 42 13.06 26.69 -16.14
N PHE A 43 13.36 26.72 -17.42
CA PHE A 43 13.91 27.92 -18.06
C PHE A 43 13.08 28.37 -19.25
N LEU A 44 13.08 29.68 -19.47
CA LEU A 44 12.56 30.30 -20.67
C LEU A 44 13.59 31.30 -21.20
N LEU A 45 13.84 31.23 -22.52
CA LEU A 45 14.70 32.17 -23.25
C LEU A 45 13.88 32.75 -24.39
N ARG A 46 13.82 34.09 -24.52
CA ARG A 46 13.13 34.83 -25.57
C ARG A 46 14.13 35.53 -26.44
N PHE A 47 14.16 35.20 -27.73
CA PHE A 47 15.06 35.76 -28.73
C PHE A 47 14.27 36.60 -29.73
N SER A 48 14.79 37.78 -30.08
CA SER A 48 14.33 38.50 -31.27
C SER A 48 14.79 37.76 -32.54
N ASP A 49 13.85 37.38 -33.42
CA ASP A 49 14.15 36.47 -34.53
C ASP A 49 13.38 36.79 -35.82
N GLU A 50 13.52 38.00 -36.28
CA GLU A 50 12.85 38.51 -37.49
C GLU A 50 12.95 37.59 -38.71
N TYR A 51 14.01 36.79 -38.79
CA TYR A 51 14.31 35.94 -39.93
C TYR A 51 14.14 34.43 -39.68
N SER A 52 13.60 34.07 -38.50
CA SER A 52 13.41 32.66 -38.09
C SER A 52 14.68 31.80 -38.21
N THR A 53 15.80 32.35 -37.78
CA THR A 53 17.14 31.72 -37.95
C THR A 53 17.77 31.27 -36.63
N VAL A 54 17.21 31.64 -35.50
CA VAL A 54 17.81 31.36 -34.17
C VAL A 54 17.95 29.88 -33.92
N LEU A 55 16.90 29.09 -34.17
CA LEU A 55 16.92 27.64 -33.93
C LEU A 55 17.98 26.92 -34.74
N ASP A 56 18.04 27.23 -36.02
CA ASP A 56 19.02 26.58 -36.94
C ASP A 56 20.44 26.94 -36.60
N LYS A 57 20.75 28.24 -36.42
CA LYS A 57 22.10 28.72 -36.14
C LYS A 57 22.60 28.29 -34.78
N ALA A 58 21.74 28.26 -33.76
CA ALA A 58 22.07 27.82 -32.40
C ALA A 58 21.95 26.29 -32.23
N LYS A 59 21.50 25.56 -33.27
CA LYS A 59 21.22 24.11 -33.23
C LYS A 59 20.28 23.71 -32.09
N ILE A 60 19.27 24.54 -31.83
CA ILE A 60 18.27 24.31 -30.81
C ILE A 60 17.16 23.43 -31.39
N SER A 61 16.93 22.29 -30.76
CA SER A 61 15.84 21.37 -31.08
C SER A 61 15.26 20.79 -29.78
N ILE A 62 14.05 20.24 -29.84
CA ILE A 62 13.48 19.50 -28.70
C ILE A 62 14.42 18.36 -28.32
N GLY A 63 14.73 18.26 -27.02
CA GLY A 63 15.69 17.30 -26.47
C GLY A 63 17.14 17.78 -26.46
N ALA A 64 17.46 18.93 -27.05
CA ALA A 64 18.83 19.47 -26.99
C ALA A 64 19.21 19.79 -25.54
N PRO A 65 20.38 19.37 -25.06
CA PRO A 65 20.85 19.72 -23.72
C PRO A 65 21.24 21.20 -23.67
N VAL A 66 20.80 21.87 -22.62
CA VAL A 66 21.04 23.29 -22.35
C VAL A 66 21.66 23.47 -20.98
N LYS A 67 22.69 24.34 -20.90
CA LYS A 67 23.27 24.79 -19.65
C LYS A 67 23.20 26.30 -19.57
N LEU A 68 22.67 26.81 -18.49
CA LEU A 68 22.53 28.24 -18.20
C LEU A 68 23.47 28.63 -17.08
N LEU A 69 24.24 29.67 -17.32
CA LEU A 69 25.18 30.21 -16.35
C LEU A 69 25.01 31.74 -16.28
N VAL A 70 25.43 32.32 -15.18
CA VAL A 70 25.51 33.79 -15.06
C VAL A 70 26.95 34.23 -14.84
N GLN A 71 27.44 35.15 -15.68
CA GLN A 71 28.67 35.85 -15.45
C GLN A 71 28.36 37.06 -14.52
N GLN A 72 28.92 37.03 -13.32
CA GLN A 72 28.82 38.14 -12.39
C GLN A 72 30.01 39.10 -12.57
N SER A 73 29.80 40.39 -12.28
CA SER A 73 30.88 41.37 -12.15
C SER A 73 31.71 41.04 -10.92
N GLY A 74 32.97 40.73 -11.11
CA GLY A 74 33.88 40.41 -10.01
C GLY A 74 34.82 39.25 -10.32
N PRO A 75 35.76 38.94 -9.43
CA PRO A 75 36.66 37.80 -9.61
C PRO A 75 35.88 36.50 -9.48
N GLY A 76 35.95 35.63 -10.51
CA GLY A 76 35.32 34.31 -10.56
C GLY A 76 34.85 33.96 -11.95
N GLY A 77 34.67 32.66 -12.21
CA GLY A 77 34.08 32.16 -13.44
C GLY A 77 32.54 32.25 -13.41
N PRO A 78 31.89 31.94 -14.55
CA PRO A 78 30.43 31.88 -14.62
C PRO A 78 29.83 30.89 -13.60
N ALA A 79 28.82 31.34 -12.85
CA ALA A 79 28.12 30.51 -11.90
C ALA A 79 26.98 29.72 -12.61
N PRO A 80 26.87 28.39 -12.41
CA PRO A 80 25.78 27.61 -13.02
C PRO A 80 24.43 27.94 -12.36
N LEU A 81 23.40 28.08 -13.20
CA LEU A 81 22.03 28.27 -12.79
C LEU A 81 21.17 27.03 -13.06
N LEU A 82 21.28 26.44 -14.25
CA LEU A 82 20.49 25.27 -14.64
C LEU A 82 21.24 24.40 -15.63
N SER A 83 21.03 23.09 -15.54
CA SER A 83 21.37 22.10 -16.56
C SER A 83 20.14 21.28 -16.90
N GLY A 84 19.70 21.30 -18.16
CA GLY A 84 18.44 20.69 -18.55
C GLY A 84 18.35 20.42 -20.05
N GLU A 85 17.15 20.28 -20.53
CA GLU A 85 16.83 19.93 -21.92
C GLU A 85 15.70 20.83 -22.45
N VAL A 86 15.75 21.14 -23.74
CA VAL A 86 14.67 21.86 -24.41
C VAL A 86 13.44 20.96 -24.49
N THR A 87 12.32 21.42 -23.98
CA THR A 87 11.05 20.65 -23.96
C THR A 87 9.95 21.29 -24.81
N ALA A 88 10.06 22.57 -25.11
CA ALA A 88 9.11 23.28 -25.98
C ALA A 88 9.80 24.39 -26.79
N LEU A 89 9.30 24.61 -27.99
CA LEU A 89 9.69 25.69 -28.88
C LEU A 89 8.41 26.44 -29.27
N GLU A 90 8.43 27.77 -29.15
CA GLU A 90 7.29 28.62 -29.47
C GLU A 90 7.73 29.76 -30.39
N THR A 91 6.83 30.24 -31.20
CA THR A 91 6.98 31.49 -31.94
C THR A 91 5.90 32.46 -31.48
N GLU A 92 6.26 33.71 -31.27
CA GLU A 92 5.39 34.79 -30.87
C GLU A 92 5.61 35.96 -31.82
N MET A 93 4.54 36.55 -32.34
CA MET A 93 4.58 37.73 -33.18
C MET A 93 3.66 38.78 -32.57
N ASP A 94 4.19 39.96 -32.32
CA ASP A 94 3.46 41.12 -31.85
C ASP A 94 3.84 42.36 -32.69
N HIS A 95 3.44 43.56 -32.23
CA HIS A 95 3.72 44.81 -32.91
C HIS A 95 5.21 45.23 -32.86
N ASP A 96 5.98 44.63 -31.95
CA ASP A 96 7.40 44.92 -31.79
C ASP A 96 8.30 43.96 -32.60
N GLY A 97 7.75 42.87 -33.13
CA GLY A 97 8.50 41.94 -33.96
C GLY A 97 8.14 40.46 -33.85
N LEU A 98 9.01 39.63 -34.40
CA LEU A 98 8.93 38.19 -34.31
C LEU A 98 9.96 37.66 -33.28
N TYR A 99 9.49 36.76 -32.42
CA TYR A 99 10.30 36.18 -31.36
C TYR A 99 10.26 34.66 -31.42
N THR A 100 11.42 34.07 -31.13
CA THR A 100 11.53 32.64 -30.87
C THR A 100 11.69 32.44 -29.36
N ILE A 101 10.79 31.62 -28.77
CA ILE A 101 10.83 31.27 -27.36
C ILE A 101 11.26 29.81 -27.21
N VAL A 102 12.30 29.62 -26.39
CA VAL A 102 12.84 28.29 -26.05
C VAL A 102 12.53 28.02 -24.59
N ARG A 103 11.77 26.99 -24.32
CA ARG A 103 11.51 26.49 -22.96
C ARG A 103 12.15 25.14 -22.76
N GLY A 104 12.58 24.92 -21.54
CA GLY A 104 13.09 23.64 -21.14
C GLY A 104 12.99 23.42 -19.65
N LEU A 105 13.29 22.21 -19.26
CA LEU A 105 13.23 21.73 -17.89
C LEU A 105 14.56 21.07 -17.52
N ASP A 106 14.85 20.98 -16.24
CA ASP A 106 15.95 20.15 -15.76
C ASP A 106 15.62 18.65 -15.99
N HIS A 107 16.57 17.75 -15.69
CA HIS A 107 16.41 16.33 -15.97
C HIS A 107 15.30 15.64 -15.16
N SER A 108 14.79 16.27 -14.10
CA SER A 108 13.70 15.69 -13.29
C SER A 108 12.40 15.53 -14.07
N HIS A 109 12.19 16.30 -15.18
CA HIS A 109 11.02 16.15 -16.03
C HIS A 109 10.84 14.72 -16.56
N ARG A 110 11.93 13.95 -16.66
CA ARG A 110 11.91 12.56 -17.11
C ARG A 110 11.17 11.66 -16.14
N LEU A 111 11.15 12.00 -14.86
CA LEU A 111 10.43 11.27 -13.80
C LEU A 111 8.91 11.47 -13.85
N PHE A 112 8.44 12.53 -14.51
CA PHE A 112 7.00 12.80 -14.70
C PHE A 112 6.41 12.05 -15.89
N ARG A 113 7.26 11.46 -16.76
CA ARG A 113 6.84 10.82 -18.01
C ARG A 113 6.32 9.41 -17.76
N GLY A 114 5.04 9.22 -18.08
CA GLY A 114 4.39 7.92 -17.97
C GLY A 114 4.04 7.54 -16.52
N ARG A 115 3.41 6.38 -16.41
CA ARG A 115 2.99 5.78 -15.14
C ARG A 115 3.42 4.32 -15.12
N ARG A 116 3.72 3.78 -13.95
CA ARG A 116 4.22 2.41 -13.81
C ARG A 116 3.49 1.68 -12.69
N VAL A 117 3.37 0.37 -12.90
CA VAL A 117 2.99 -0.59 -11.86
C VAL A 117 4.17 -1.51 -11.63
N GLU A 118 4.85 -1.37 -10.51
CA GLU A 118 6.06 -2.12 -10.18
C GLU A 118 6.13 -2.42 -8.68
N ALA A 119 6.65 -3.58 -8.31
CA ALA A 119 6.94 -3.95 -6.93
C ALA A 119 8.45 -3.91 -6.66
N TYR A 120 8.82 -3.31 -5.55
CA TYR A 120 10.19 -3.29 -5.02
C TYR A 120 10.22 -4.16 -3.76
N LEU A 121 11.00 -5.23 -3.80
CA LEU A 121 11.09 -6.22 -2.72
C LEU A 121 12.40 -6.05 -1.97
N GLN A 122 12.37 -6.22 -0.64
CA GLN A 122 13.55 -6.21 0.24
C GLN A 122 14.49 -5.03 -0.06
N SER A 123 13.93 -3.84 -0.22
CA SER A 123 14.67 -2.65 -0.66
C SER A 123 14.56 -1.52 0.36
N THR A 124 15.63 -0.77 0.54
CA THR A 124 15.55 0.52 1.25
C THR A 124 14.98 1.61 0.32
N ALA A 125 14.49 2.71 0.87
CA ALA A 125 14.11 3.88 0.06
C ALA A 125 15.28 4.34 -0.82
N ALA A 126 16.50 4.34 -0.30
CA ALA A 126 17.71 4.70 -1.04
C ALA A 126 17.98 3.78 -2.25
N ASP A 127 17.76 2.47 -2.13
CA ASP A 127 17.93 1.52 -3.24
C ASP A 127 16.89 1.76 -4.33
N ILE A 128 15.65 2.01 -3.93
CA ILE A 128 14.57 2.35 -4.86
C ILE A 128 14.89 3.63 -5.62
N VAL A 129 15.33 4.68 -4.93
CA VAL A 129 15.70 5.96 -5.54
C VAL A 129 16.81 5.78 -6.57
N ARG A 130 17.87 5.03 -6.25
CA ARG A 130 18.98 4.75 -7.19
C ARG A 130 18.49 3.98 -8.43
N LYS A 131 17.64 2.99 -8.24
CA LYS A 131 17.05 2.20 -9.33
C LYS A 131 16.22 3.06 -10.28
N VAL A 132 15.36 3.92 -9.71
CA VAL A 132 14.48 4.82 -10.48
C VAL A 132 15.30 5.89 -11.19
N ALA A 133 16.28 6.52 -10.53
CA ALA A 133 17.18 7.50 -11.14
C ALA A 133 17.94 6.90 -12.33
N GLY A 134 18.53 5.71 -12.17
CA GLY A 134 19.23 4.99 -13.24
C GLY A 134 18.34 4.69 -14.43
N ARG A 135 17.10 4.27 -14.19
CA ARG A 135 16.09 4.04 -15.23
C ARG A 135 15.72 5.32 -16.00
N ALA A 136 15.62 6.45 -15.30
CA ALA A 136 15.33 7.75 -15.90
C ALA A 136 16.55 8.37 -16.61
N GLY A 137 17.72 7.74 -16.52
CA GLY A 137 18.97 8.28 -17.06
C GLY A 137 19.43 9.53 -16.32
N ILE A 138 19.13 9.62 -15.00
CA ILE A 138 19.56 10.69 -14.12
C ILE A 138 20.65 10.15 -13.20
N GLN A 139 21.74 10.89 -13.06
CA GLN A 139 22.82 10.51 -12.15
C GLN A 139 22.31 10.53 -10.72
N ALA A 140 22.62 9.51 -9.93
CA ALA A 140 22.38 9.53 -8.49
C ALA A 140 23.44 10.41 -7.80
N GLY A 141 22.99 11.49 -7.19
CA GLY A 141 23.80 12.39 -6.36
C GLY A 141 23.85 11.91 -4.90
N THR A 142 23.67 12.82 -3.96
CA THR A 142 23.62 12.48 -2.54
C THR A 142 22.28 11.84 -2.19
N ILE A 143 22.32 10.59 -1.72
CA ILE A 143 21.14 9.85 -1.26
C ILE A 143 21.39 9.44 0.20
N ASP A 144 20.84 10.20 1.13
CA ASP A 144 20.99 10.02 2.58
C ASP A 144 19.62 9.85 3.25
N ALA A 145 18.88 8.83 2.80
CA ALA A 145 17.66 8.39 3.44
C ALA A 145 17.99 7.22 4.37
N LYS A 146 17.98 7.47 5.67
CA LYS A 146 18.09 6.43 6.68
C LYS A 146 16.72 5.82 6.92
N GLY A 147 16.61 4.51 6.77
CA GLY A 147 15.33 3.83 6.96
C GLY A 147 15.49 2.31 6.97
N PRO A 148 14.45 1.58 7.42
CA PRO A 148 14.46 0.13 7.42
C PRO A 148 14.46 -0.42 5.98
N VAL A 149 14.85 -1.68 5.84
CA VAL A 149 14.56 -2.45 4.63
C VAL A 149 13.06 -2.70 4.58
N LEU A 150 12.42 -2.19 3.54
CA LEU A 150 11.01 -2.37 3.28
C LEU A 150 10.80 -3.72 2.58
N GLN A 151 9.94 -4.56 3.12
CA GLN A 151 9.72 -5.90 2.57
C GLN A 151 9.07 -5.84 1.19
N HIS A 152 8.14 -4.91 1.01
CA HIS A 152 7.44 -4.69 -0.25
C HIS A 152 7.02 -3.23 -0.36
N VAL A 153 7.34 -2.59 -1.49
CA VAL A 153 6.87 -1.25 -1.83
C VAL A 153 6.29 -1.28 -3.23
N ALA A 154 5.08 -0.77 -3.39
CA ALA A 154 4.40 -0.73 -4.68
C ALA A 154 4.43 0.67 -5.29
N GLN A 155 4.78 0.75 -6.57
CA GLN A 155 4.44 1.87 -7.44
C GLN A 155 3.16 1.48 -8.17
N ASP A 156 2.07 2.17 -7.90
CA ASP A 156 0.69 1.76 -8.17
C ASP A 156 0.02 2.59 -9.28
N GLY A 157 0.64 2.64 -10.45
CA GLY A 157 0.10 3.38 -11.59
C GLY A 157 0.34 4.89 -11.50
N ILE A 158 1.34 5.31 -10.77
CA ILE A 158 1.77 6.71 -10.62
C ILE A 158 3.10 6.95 -11.36
N SER A 159 3.44 8.23 -11.55
CA SER A 159 4.71 8.63 -12.15
C SER A 159 5.89 8.27 -11.25
N ASP A 160 7.09 8.21 -11.81
CA ASP A 160 8.31 8.01 -11.01
C ASP A 160 8.52 9.17 -10.02
N TRP A 161 8.18 10.40 -10.41
CA TRP A 161 8.24 11.56 -9.53
C TRP A 161 7.30 11.42 -8.33
N ASP A 162 6.00 11.17 -8.56
CA ASP A 162 5.01 11.04 -7.49
C ASP A 162 5.38 9.89 -6.54
N PHE A 163 5.93 8.81 -7.09
CA PHE A 163 6.40 7.67 -6.32
C PHE A 163 7.58 8.03 -5.41
N LEU A 164 8.62 8.65 -5.98
CA LEU A 164 9.79 9.08 -5.19
C LEU A 164 9.44 10.18 -4.20
N HIS A 165 8.54 11.10 -4.57
CA HIS A 165 8.06 12.14 -3.68
C HIS A 165 7.29 11.56 -2.48
N ARG A 166 6.46 10.56 -2.71
CA ARG A 166 5.80 9.82 -1.62
C ARG A 166 6.81 9.19 -0.66
N LEU A 167 7.83 8.50 -1.19
CA LEU A 167 8.91 7.94 -0.38
C LEU A 167 9.69 9.01 0.38
N ALA A 168 9.90 10.17 -0.24
CA ALA A 168 10.57 11.31 0.41
C ALA A 168 9.78 11.82 1.62
N VAL A 169 8.47 12.01 1.45
CA VAL A 169 7.56 12.43 2.53
C VAL A 169 7.54 11.40 3.67
N GLU A 170 7.46 10.11 3.34
CA GLU A 170 7.49 9.02 4.33
C GLU A 170 8.82 8.94 5.09
N ALA A 171 9.94 9.23 4.42
CA ALA A 171 11.28 9.23 5.00
C ALA A 171 11.66 10.56 5.68
N GLY A 172 10.84 11.61 5.55
CA GLY A 172 11.14 12.95 6.08
C GLY A 172 12.32 13.64 5.38
N VAL A 173 12.50 13.38 4.08
CA VAL A 173 13.57 13.96 3.24
C VAL A 173 12.98 14.73 2.05
N VAL A 174 13.82 15.41 1.30
CA VAL A 174 13.46 16.15 0.09
C VAL A 174 14.06 15.47 -1.12
N LEU A 175 13.26 15.33 -2.17
CA LEU A 175 13.66 14.93 -3.50
C LEU A 175 13.99 16.18 -4.32
N SER A 176 15.17 16.27 -4.88
CA SER A 176 15.57 17.38 -5.76
C SER A 176 16.50 16.90 -6.86
N VAL A 177 16.55 17.64 -7.97
CA VAL A 177 17.55 17.44 -9.03
C VAL A 177 18.36 18.71 -9.16
N SER A 178 19.65 18.64 -8.97
CA SER A 178 20.56 19.77 -9.03
C SER A 178 21.85 19.38 -9.73
N GLY A 179 22.34 20.24 -10.63
CA GLY A 179 23.53 19.95 -11.41
C GLY A 179 23.43 18.69 -12.30
N GLY A 180 22.22 18.26 -12.65
CA GLY A 180 21.96 17.05 -13.43
C GLY A 180 21.95 15.75 -12.59
N ALA A 181 22.07 15.83 -11.27
CA ALA A 181 22.03 14.69 -10.35
C ALA A 181 20.81 14.74 -9.42
N LEU A 182 20.23 13.57 -9.14
CA LEU A 182 19.12 13.42 -8.22
C LEU A 182 19.63 13.29 -6.79
N HIS A 183 19.09 14.10 -5.91
CA HIS A 183 19.38 14.12 -4.47
C HIS A 183 18.15 13.71 -3.67
N PHE A 184 18.38 12.96 -2.58
CA PHE A 184 17.34 12.48 -1.68
C PHE A 184 17.85 12.60 -0.25
N THR A 185 17.71 13.80 0.31
CA THR A 185 18.40 14.22 1.56
C THR A 185 17.46 14.96 2.49
N ALA A 186 17.85 15.06 3.77
CA ALA A 186 17.13 15.93 4.69
C ALA A 186 17.10 17.38 4.16
N SER A 187 15.98 18.09 4.40
CA SER A 187 15.89 19.53 4.10
C SER A 187 16.98 20.31 4.84
N THR A 188 17.52 21.33 4.19
CA THR A 188 18.47 22.24 4.82
C THR A 188 17.82 22.90 6.05
N ASP A 189 18.55 22.95 7.14
CA ASP A 189 18.09 23.61 8.36
C ASP A 189 18.37 25.11 8.28
N ALA A 190 17.36 25.93 8.44
CA ALA A 190 17.49 27.39 8.49
C ALA A 190 18.53 27.85 9.53
N ALA A 191 18.77 27.08 10.58
CA ALA A 191 19.81 27.36 11.56
C ALA A 191 21.23 27.35 10.97
N THR A 192 21.43 26.75 9.78
CA THR A 192 22.74 26.76 9.07
C THR A 192 22.97 28.00 8.23
N ALA A 193 22.02 28.93 8.19
CA ALA A 193 22.18 30.21 7.51
C ALA A 193 23.40 31.01 8.03
N PRO A 194 24.03 31.80 7.18
CA PRO A 194 25.17 32.63 7.60
C PRO A 194 24.83 33.53 8.79
N PRO A 195 25.81 33.82 9.67
CA PRO A 195 25.59 34.71 10.80
C PRO A 195 25.28 36.16 10.34
N GLU A 196 24.34 36.80 10.99
CA GLU A 196 23.92 38.18 10.72
C GLU A 196 25.07 39.19 10.72
N ALA A 197 26.11 38.94 11.51
CA ALA A 197 27.27 39.82 11.66
C ALA A 197 28.06 40.00 10.35
N GLY A 198 27.99 39.05 9.40
CA GLY A 198 28.67 39.13 8.11
C GLY A 198 28.16 40.25 7.21
N GLY A 199 26.90 40.60 7.31
CA GLY A 199 26.21 41.59 6.46
C GLY A 199 26.19 41.20 4.97
N ALA A 200 25.24 41.75 4.22
CA ALA A 200 25.00 41.40 2.82
C ALA A 200 26.13 41.74 1.84
N ARG A 201 27.08 42.61 2.24
CA ARG A 201 28.23 42.96 1.39
C ARG A 201 29.30 41.89 1.35
N ASN A 202 29.43 41.11 2.41
CA ASN A 202 30.47 40.09 2.56
C ASN A 202 29.90 38.68 2.43
N GLU A 203 28.60 38.51 2.68
CA GLU A 203 27.91 37.23 2.69
C GLU A 203 26.66 37.28 1.81
N PRO A 204 26.70 36.68 0.61
CA PRO A 204 25.65 36.79 -0.39
C PRO A 204 24.31 36.13 0.04
N LEU A 205 24.33 35.27 1.05
CA LEU A 205 23.10 34.63 1.60
C LEU A 205 22.53 35.41 2.81
N VAL A 206 23.07 36.60 3.11
CA VAL A 206 22.44 37.57 4.02
C VAL A 206 21.60 38.54 3.20
N LEU A 207 20.29 38.48 3.34
CA LEU A 207 19.32 39.39 2.70
C LEU A 207 19.09 40.58 3.60
N GLN A 208 19.61 41.76 3.21
CA GLN A 208 19.61 42.96 4.04
C GLN A 208 18.88 44.12 3.37
N ARG A 209 17.90 44.68 4.10
CA ARG A 209 17.19 45.89 3.67
C ARG A 209 18.17 47.03 3.40
N GLY A 210 18.00 47.71 2.26
CA GLY A 210 18.81 48.82 1.82
C GLY A 210 20.20 48.44 1.27
N VAL A 211 20.51 47.15 1.11
CA VAL A 211 21.75 46.64 0.51
C VAL A 211 21.43 45.79 -0.74
N ASN A 212 20.95 44.59 -0.56
CA ASN A 212 20.63 43.65 -1.66
C ASN A 212 19.17 43.25 -1.73
N LEU A 213 18.34 43.57 -0.74
CA LEU A 213 16.91 43.30 -0.71
C LEU A 213 16.16 44.48 -1.36
N VAL A 214 15.40 44.18 -2.44
CA VAL A 214 14.64 45.17 -3.22
C VAL A 214 13.21 45.28 -2.68
N SER A 215 12.54 44.15 -2.48
CA SER A 215 11.21 44.08 -1.89
C SER A 215 11.05 42.85 -1.01
N LEU A 216 10.15 42.93 -0.03
CA LEU A 216 9.86 41.84 0.89
C LEU A 216 8.42 41.92 1.37
N ARG A 217 7.76 40.76 1.39
CA ARG A 217 6.55 40.51 2.13
C ARG A 217 6.82 39.33 3.08
N GLY A 218 6.55 39.50 4.36
CA GLY A 218 6.70 38.47 5.37
C GLY A 218 5.40 38.25 6.11
N THR A 219 5.12 37.02 6.45
CA THR A 219 3.95 36.63 7.25
C THR A 219 4.42 35.74 8.38
N VAL A 220 4.00 36.04 9.61
CA VAL A 220 4.11 35.16 10.77
C VAL A 220 2.69 34.92 11.26
N THR A 221 2.29 33.66 11.34
CA THR A 221 0.90 33.29 11.62
C THR A 221 0.82 32.12 12.60
N SER A 222 -0.25 32.11 13.39
CA SER A 222 -0.64 30.98 14.23
C SER A 222 -1.58 30.00 13.54
N ALA A 223 -2.00 30.31 12.31
CA ALA A 223 -2.89 29.43 11.55
C ALA A 223 -2.26 28.03 11.39
N ASP A 224 -3.06 27.02 11.64
CA ASP A 224 -2.68 25.60 11.54
C ASP A 224 -1.48 25.17 12.43
N GLN A 225 -1.10 26.02 13.41
CA GLN A 225 -0.03 25.65 14.34
C GLN A 225 -0.56 24.71 15.43
N ILE A 226 0.21 23.68 15.68
CA ILE A 226 -0.13 22.53 16.54
C ILE A 226 1.00 22.26 17.55
N PRO A 227 0.71 21.67 18.73
CA PRO A 227 1.76 21.31 19.68
C PRO A 227 2.57 20.10 19.24
N ASP A 228 1.91 19.10 18.67
CA ASP A 228 2.51 17.85 18.22
C ASP A 228 1.63 17.13 17.18
N VAL A 229 2.20 16.12 16.53
CA VAL A 229 1.53 15.24 15.57
C VAL A 229 1.53 13.82 16.12
N GLU A 230 0.36 13.17 16.11
CA GLU A 230 0.18 11.76 16.42
C GLU A 230 -0.09 10.96 15.14
N VAL A 231 0.72 9.91 14.90
CA VAL A 231 0.51 8.94 13.82
C VAL A 231 0.22 7.58 14.42
N ARG A 232 -0.77 6.89 13.89
CA ARG A 232 -1.17 5.56 14.36
C ARG A 232 -0.96 4.51 13.29
N GLY A 233 -0.54 3.32 13.71
CA GLY A 233 -0.44 2.11 12.90
C GLY A 233 -1.02 0.91 13.65
N TRP A 234 -0.90 -0.27 13.06
CA TRP A 234 -1.40 -1.52 13.63
C TRP A 234 -0.35 -2.62 13.58
N ASP A 235 0.12 -3.07 14.76
CA ASP A 235 0.96 -4.25 14.92
C ASP A 235 0.09 -5.51 14.81
N VAL A 236 0.17 -6.18 13.65
CA VAL A 236 -0.61 -7.39 13.38
C VAL A 236 -0.18 -8.54 14.29
N ALA A 237 1.11 -8.68 14.55
CA ALA A 237 1.66 -9.75 15.37
C ALA A 237 1.28 -9.59 16.85
N GLY A 238 1.41 -8.37 17.37
CA GLY A 238 1.05 -8.03 18.75
C GLY A 238 -0.43 -7.73 18.98
N LYS A 239 -1.25 -7.63 17.93
CA LYS A 239 -2.67 -7.25 17.97
C LYS A 239 -2.90 -5.97 18.79
N ARG A 240 -2.10 -4.94 18.53
CA ARG A 240 -2.12 -3.67 19.27
C ARG A 240 -1.86 -2.48 18.37
N ALA A 241 -2.30 -1.30 18.81
CA ALA A 241 -1.98 -0.06 18.12
C ALA A 241 -0.50 0.30 18.28
N ILE A 242 0.09 0.80 17.20
CA ILE A 242 1.35 1.53 17.20
C ILE A 242 0.98 3.01 17.30
N VAL A 243 1.58 3.75 18.21
CA VAL A 243 1.34 5.19 18.38
C VAL A 243 2.67 5.91 18.43
N ALA A 244 2.89 6.83 17.50
CA ALA A 244 4.05 7.69 17.43
C ALA A 244 3.62 9.15 17.60
N VAL A 245 4.36 9.91 18.40
CA VAL A 245 4.10 11.33 18.64
C VAL A 245 5.37 12.13 18.40
N ALA A 246 5.30 13.15 17.53
CA ALA A 246 6.39 14.05 17.25
C ALA A 246 6.02 15.50 17.61
N PRO A 247 6.88 16.23 18.36
CA PRO A 247 6.63 17.62 18.68
C PRO A 247 6.74 18.52 17.45
N ALA A 248 5.97 19.62 17.45
CA ALA A 248 6.02 20.63 16.41
C ALA A 248 7.40 21.30 16.33
N LYS A 249 8.17 20.94 15.30
CA LYS A 249 9.50 21.51 15.01
C LYS A 249 9.67 21.62 13.51
N THR A 250 10.19 22.74 13.06
CA THR A 250 10.47 22.94 11.64
C THR A 250 11.94 23.28 11.41
N ARG A 251 12.39 23.00 10.17
CA ARG A 251 13.70 23.39 9.65
C ARG A 251 13.63 24.58 8.70
N SER A 252 12.40 24.96 8.27
CA SER A 252 12.20 25.98 7.24
C SER A 252 12.48 27.40 7.71
N ALA A 253 12.28 27.68 9.01
CA ALA A 253 12.54 28.99 9.57
C ALA A 253 12.95 28.91 11.06
N LYS A 254 13.83 29.83 11.48
CA LYS A 254 14.24 29.99 12.86
C LYS A 254 14.21 31.47 13.21
N LEU A 255 13.20 31.87 13.96
CA LEU A 255 12.99 33.24 14.43
C LEU A 255 13.40 33.36 15.92
N PRO A 256 14.02 34.47 16.33
CA PRO A 256 14.49 34.64 17.71
C PRO A 256 13.36 34.60 18.75
N ASP A 257 12.24 35.23 18.45
CA ASP A 257 11.18 35.53 19.42
C ASP A 257 9.88 34.70 19.20
N VAL A 258 9.79 33.90 18.13
CA VAL A 258 8.58 33.17 17.76
C VAL A 258 8.90 31.74 17.39
N THR A 259 8.12 30.80 17.95
CA THR A 259 8.22 29.38 17.61
C THR A 259 6.83 28.78 17.34
N PRO A 260 6.72 27.75 16.50
CA PRO A 260 5.46 27.06 16.24
C PRO A 260 4.74 26.62 17.53
N ALA A 261 5.48 26.03 18.46
CA ALA A 261 4.92 25.55 19.71
C ALA A 261 4.38 26.69 20.61
N ALA A 262 5.03 27.88 20.61
CA ALA A 262 4.53 29.03 21.34
C ALA A 262 3.23 29.58 20.74
N LEU A 263 3.14 29.61 19.40
CA LEU A 263 1.93 30.04 18.70
C LEU A 263 0.77 29.07 18.92
N ALA A 264 1.01 27.77 18.86
CA ALA A 264 0.02 26.74 19.16
C ALA A 264 -0.53 26.89 20.60
N LYS A 265 0.36 27.15 21.56
CA LYS A 265 -0.02 27.35 22.96
C LYS A 265 -0.87 28.60 23.19
N THR A 266 -0.67 29.65 22.39
CA THR A 266 -1.41 30.93 22.53
C THR A 266 -2.92 30.73 22.34
N PHE A 267 -3.32 29.76 21.49
CA PHE A 267 -4.70 29.47 21.17
C PHE A 267 -5.16 28.09 21.67
N ASP A 268 -4.39 27.45 22.55
CA ASP A 268 -4.66 26.11 23.08
C ASP A 268 -5.00 25.10 21.97
N SER A 269 -4.20 25.14 20.89
CA SER A 269 -4.42 24.31 19.72
C SER A 269 -4.36 22.82 20.08
N PRO A 270 -5.30 22.00 19.59
CA PRO A 270 -5.28 20.56 19.81
C PRO A 270 -4.13 19.88 19.07
N ARG A 271 -3.77 18.67 19.53
CA ARG A 271 -2.89 17.76 18.82
C ARG A 271 -3.44 17.43 17.43
N TYR A 272 -2.57 17.39 16.43
CA TYR A 272 -2.93 16.87 15.11
C TYR A 272 -2.83 15.34 15.11
N VAL A 273 -3.96 14.67 14.87
CA VAL A 273 -3.97 13.22 14.65
C VAL A 273 -4.02 12.96 13.16
N ALA A 274 -2.96 12.33 12.62
CA ALA A 274 -2.90 12.05 11.20
C ALA A 274 -4.02 11.09 10.78
N PRO A 275 -4.72 11.40 9.66
CA PRO A 275 -5.75 10.50 9.17
C PRO A 275 -5.13 9.16 8.76
N ALA A 276 -5.92 8.12 8.93
CA ALA A 276 -5.64 6.70 8.70
C ALA A 276 -4.36 6.38 7.92
N THR A 277 -3.39 5.80 8.59
CA THR A 277 -2.13 5.33 7.99
C THR A 277 -2.11 3.81 7.97
N ALA A 278 -1.64 3.25 6.85
CA ALA A 278 -1.54 1.82 6.65
C ALA A 278 -0.18 1.26 7.13
N PHE A 279 0.32 1.75 8.27
CA PHE A 279 1.63 1.35 8.80
C PHE A 279 1.52 0.17 9.77
N ASP A 280 2.43 -0.78 9.62
CA ASP A 280 2.58 -1.97 10.47
C ASP A 280 3.88 -1.99 11.28
N GLN A 281 4.74 -0.96 11.11
CA GLN A 281 6.02 -0.82 11.78
C GLN A 281 6.11 0.50 12.55
N ALA A 282 6.64 0.47 13.76
CA ALA A 282 6.84 1.64 14.59
C ALA A 282 7.74 2.70 13.93
N ALA A 283 8.81 2.27 13.27
CA ALA A 283 9.74 3.16 12.57
C ALA A 283 9.07 3.99 11.46
N GLN A 284 8.08 3.43 10.76
CA GLN A 284 7.31 4.17 9.75
C GLN A 284 6.41 5.24 10.41
N CYS A 285 5.76 4.88 11.52
CA CYS A 285 4.95 5.83 12.28
C CYS A 285 5.80 6.98 12.82
N ASP A 286 6.97 6.69 13.39
CA ASP A 286 7.89 7.69 13.95
C ASP A 286 8.41 8.65 12.86
N ALA A 287 8.88 8.11 11.74
CA ALA A 287 9.37 8.91 10.61
C ALA A 287 8.27 9.81 10.04
N THR A 288 7.08 9.27 9.83
CA THR A 288 5.94 10.03 9.31
C THR A 288 5.45 11.09 10.29
N ALA A 289 5.41 10.78 11.59
CA ALA A 289 5.04 11.78 12.61
C ALA A 289 6.02 12.96 12.61
N ALA A 290 7.32 12.69 12.55
CA ALA A 290 8.35 13.72 12.50
C ALA A 290 8.28 14.56 11.22
N ALA A 291 8.06 13.93 10.06
CA ALA A 291 7.92 14.61 8.78
C ALA A 291 6.69 15.53 8.74
N LEU A 292 5.53 15.01 9.18
CA LEU A 292 4.29 15.79 9.27
C LEU A 292 4.42 16.96 10.26
N ALA A 293 5.02 16.72 11.43
CA ALA A 293 5.25 17.76 12.42
C ALA A 293 6.13 18.89 11.85
N SER A 294 7.21 18.54 11.13
CA SER A 294 8.08 19.52 10.49
C SER A 294 7.37 20.31 9.40
N ARG A 295 6.58 19.64 8.57
CA ARG A 295 5.82 20.25 7.48
C ARG A 295 4.76 21.24 8.01
N LEU A 296 3.88 20.79 8.90
CA LEU A 296 2.81 21.62 9.45
C LEU A 296 3.36 22.81 10.25
N SER A 297 4.42 22.58 11.02
CA SER A 297 5.06 23.64 11.78
C SER A 297 5.75 24.67 10.89
N GLY A 298 6.16 24.33 9.67
CA GLY A 298 6.83 25.23 8.74
C GLY A 298 5.99 26.42 8.31
N GLY A 299 4.67 26.30 8.33
CA GLY A 299 3.72 27.34 7.94
C GLY A 299 3.64 28.54 8.88
N PHE A 300 4.32 28.50 10.02
CA PHE A 300 4.27 29.63 10.96
C PHE A 300 4.96 30.90 10.42
N ALA A 301 5.89 30.78 9.48
CA ALA A 301 6.64 31.89 8.91
C ALA A 301 6.87 31.70 7.42
N GLU A 302 6.38 32.64 6.63
CA GLU A 302 6.52 32.67 5.18
C GLU A 302 7.12 33.98 4.71
N LEU A 303 7.94 33.92 3.67
CA LEU A 303 8.52 35.09 3.01
C LEU A 303 8.35 35.01 1.51
N GLU A 304 8.17 36.17 0.89
CA GLU A 304 8.23 36.40 -0.54
C GLU A 304 8.97 37.71 -0.80
N GLY A 305 9.97 37.70 -1.66
CA GLY A 305 10.76 38.90 -1.87
C GLY A 305 11.55 38.88 -3.16
N VAL A 306 12.11 40.03 -3.49
CA VAL A 306 13.01 40.25 -4.61
C VAL A 306 14.33 40.78 -4.08
N ALA A 307 15.42 40.16 -4.49
CA ALA A 307 16.77 40.55 -4.21
C ALA A 307 17.50 40.95 -5.50
N ARG A 308 18.62 41.68 -5.38
CA ARG A 308 19.55 41.80 -6.49
C ARG A 308 20.02 40.43 -6.95
N GLY A 309 20.26 40.26 -8.22
CA GLY A 309 20.61 38.97 -8.81
C GLY A 309 21.75 38.26 -8.11
N ASN A 310 21.47 37.07 -7.64
CA ASN A 310 22.43 36.25 -6.89
C ASN A 310 22.23 34.76 -7.18
N PRO A 311 23.15 34.10 -7.89
CA PRO A 311 23.01 32.68 -8.26
C PRO A 311 23.06 31.70 -7.08
N LYS A 312 23.39 32.14 -5.88
CA LYS A 312 23.38 31.33 -4.65
C LYS A 312 22.01 31.28 -3.98
N LEU A 313 21.09 32.18 -4.36
CA LEU A 313 19.69 32.12 -3.88
C LEU A 313 18.93 31.05 -4.64
N ARG A 314 19.06 29.81 -4.18
CA ARG A 314 18.47 28.62 -4.79
C ARG A 314 17.47 27.97 -3.84
N ALA A 315 16.56 27.19 -4.38
CA ALA A 315 15.73 26.31 -3.55
C ALA A 315 16.63 25.45 -2.65
N GLY A 316 16.27 25.35 -1.37
CA GLY A 316 17.08 24.69 -0.35
C GLY A 316 18.23 25.52 0.23
N ALA A 317 18.48 26.74 -0.23
CA ALA A 317 19.51 27.61 0.39
C ALA A 317 19.00 28.18 1.72
N ALA A 318 19.85 28.11 2.75
CA ALA A 318 19.60 28.78 4.03
C ALA A 318 20.07 30.23 3.97
N VAL A 319 19.19 31.17 4.28
CA VAL A 319 19.43 32.61 4.20
C VAL A 319 19.14 33.30 5.53
N THR A 320 19.85 34.41 5.82
CA THR A 320 19.57 35.26 6.96
C THR A 320 18.89 36.54 6.50
N LEU A 321 17.71 36.84 7.04
CA LEU A 321 16.99 38.10 6.81
C LEU A 321 17.37 39.13 7.89
N LYS A 322 17.72 40.33 7.45
CA LYS A 322 18.17 41.42 8.33
C LYS A 322 17.53 42.76 7.95
N GLY A 323 17.04 43.48 8.96
CA GLY A 323 16.51 44.84 8.81
C GLY A 323 15.07 44.90 8.35
N ALA A 324 14.31 43.79 8.39
CA ALA A 324 12.86 43.75 8.25
C ALA A 324 12.17 44.10 9.58
N GLY A 325 12.86 43.92 10.70
CA GLY A 325 12.35 44.14 12.04
C GLY A 325 11.68 42.90 12.65
N LYS A 326 11.34 43.01 13.95
CA LYS A 326 10.67 41.95 14.68
C LYS A 326 9.21 41.78 14.17
N PRO A 327 8.68 40.55 14.05
CA PRO A 327 9.31 39.25 14.34
C PRO A 327 10.01 38.63 13.13
N PHE A 328 10.25 39.36 12.04
CA PHE A 328 10.61 38.81 10.73
C PHE A 328 12.11 38.58 10.56
N ASP A 329 12.97 39.33 11.24
CA ASP A 329 14.41 39.09 11.19
C ASP A 329 14.73 37.70 11.74
N GLY A 330 15.56 36.94 11.04
CA GLY A 330 15.92 35.58 11.40
C GLY A 330 16.41 34.74 10.21
N ASN A 331 16.46 33.46 10.40
CA ASN A 331 16.97 32.51 9.42
C ASN A 331 15.84 31.74 8.73
N TYR A 332 16.01 31.53 7.43
CA TYR A 332 15.00 30.86 6.60
C TYR A 332 15.66 29.95 5.58
N THR A 333 14.96 28.90 5.16
CA THR A 333 15.35 28.05 4.03
C THR A 333 14.42 28.34 2.86
N LEU A 334 14.99 28.69 1.71
CA LEU A 334 14.23 29.01 0.50
C LEU A 334 13.54 27.75 -0.04
N SER A 335 12.27 27.87 -0.38
CA SER A 335 11.51 26.81 -1.06
C SER A 335 11.58 26.91 -2.58
N SER A 336 11.73 28.14 -3.08
CA SER A 336 11.87 28.42 -4.51
C SER A 336 12.63 29.71 -4.75
N SER A 337 13.20 29.83 -5.95
CA SER A 337 13.76 31.08 -6.45
C SER A 337 13.50 31.20 -7.96
N ARG A 338 13.46 32.45 -8.44
CA ARG A 338 13.38 32.76 -9.87
C ARG A 338 14.45 33.79 -10.20
N HIS A 339 15.29 33.45 -11.15
CA HIS A 339 16.36 34.29 -11.67
C HIS A 339 15.89 34.94 -12.97
N ASP A 340 15.57 36.22 -12.92
CA ASP A 340 15.07 37.01 -14.06
C ASP A 340 16.18 37.84 -14.67
N PHE A 341 16.31 37.77 -15.99
CA PHE A 341 17.20 38.58 -16.80
C PHE A 341 16.40 39.37 -17.82
N SER A 342 16.42 40.66 -17.72
CA SER A 342 15.70 41.60 -18.59
C SER A 342 16.52 42.84 -18.84
N PRO A 343 16.44 43.50 -20.01
CA PRO A 343 17.11 44.75 -20.30
C PRO A 343 16.71 45.89 -19.34
N ASP A 344 15.42 45.90 -18.93
CA ASP A 344 14.87 46.98 -18.12
C ASP A 344 15.24 46.91 -16.66
N THR A 345 15.31 45.71 -16.09
CA THR A 345 15.52 45.48 -14.65
C THR A 345 16.88 44.86 -14.33
N GLY A 346 17.62 44.45 -15.35
CA GLY A 346 18.86 43.71 -15.21
C GLY A 346 18.62 42.30 -14.66
N TYR A 347 19.51 41.83 -13.79
CA TYR A 347 19.42 40.56 -13.11
C TYR A 347 18.82 40.71 -11.73
N LEU A 348 17.66 40.12 -11.50
CA LEU A 348 16.98 40.04 -10.21
C LEU A 348 16.77 38.60 -9.80
N THR A 349 16.67 38.35 -8.50
CA THR A 349 16.28 37.04 -7.97
C THR A 349 15.06 37.21 -7.06
N THR A 350 13.93 36.73 -7.52
CA THR A 350 12.73 36.54 -6.69
C THR A 350 12.91 35.28 -5.87
N PHE A 351 12.52 35.28 -4.61
CA PHE A 351 12.64 34.13 -3.72
C PHE A 351 11.39 33.97 -2.87
N ALA A 352 11.11 32.72 -2.47
CA ALA A 352 10.05 32.42 -1.52
C ALA A 352 10.48 31.42 -0.46
N VAL A 353 9.89 31.58 0.72
CA VAL A 353 9.88 30.60 1.80
C VAL A 353 8.44 30.23 2.06
N SER A 354 8.07 29.00 1.75
CA SER A 354 6.74 28.48 1.95
C SER A 354 6.83 27.06 2.49
N HIS A 355 5.94 26.72 3.40
CA HIS A 355 5.83 25.36 3.94
C HIS A 355 5.03 24.44 3.02
N GLU A 356 4.13 25.01 2.23
CA GLU A 356 3.34 24.28 1.24
C GLU A 356 4.26 23.84 0.12
N SER A 357 4.30 22.57 -0.09
CA SER A 357 5.19 21.94 -1.03
C SER A 357 4.97 22.41 -2.47
N GLU A 358 3.82 22.97 -2.80
CA GLU A 358 3.56 23.35 -4.18
C GLU A 358 2.41 24.35 -4.29
N ARG A 359 2.71 25.58 -4.71
CA ARG A 359 1.71 26.63 -5.01
C ARG A 359 1.43 26.81 -6.50
N SER A 360 2.08 26.02 -7.36
CA SER A 360 1.79 26.03 -8.78
C SER A 360 0.41 25.45 -9.07
N LEU A 361 -0.14 25.76 -10.23
CA LEU A 361 -1.35 25.13 -10.72
C LEU A 361 -1.22 23.60 -10.79
N TYR A 362 -0.02 23.11 -11.05
CA TYR A 362 0.25 21.68 -11.01
C TYR A 362 0.09 21.10 -9.59
N GLY A 363 0.68 21.71 -8.57
CA GLY A 363 0.56 21.25 -7.18
C GLY A 363 -0.87 21.34 -6.65
N VAL A 364 -1.58 22.40 -6.98
CA VAL A 364 -3.01 22.53 -6.63
C VAL A 364 -3.86 21.50 -7.36
N ALA A 365 -3.59 21.23 -8.63
CA ALA A 365 -4.32 20.23 -9.43
C ALA A 365 -3.90 18.79 -9.09
N ALA A 366 -2.61 18.53 -8.89
CA ALA A 366 -2.08 17.20 -8.58
C ALA A 366 -2.23 16.83 -7.10
N GLY A 367 -2.18 17.79 -6.19
CA GLY A 367 -2.36 17.57 -4.75
C GLY A 367 -3.72 16.96 -4.40
N ALA A 368 -4.76 17.26 -5.18
CA ALA A 368 -6.07 16.61 -5.08
C ALA A 368 -6.08 15.17 -5.65
N ASN A 369 -5.13 14.83 -6.52
CA ASN A 369 -5.09 13.55 -7.27
C ASN A 369 -3.90 12.65 -6.93
N SER A 370 -3.01 13.04 -6.02
CA SER A 370 -1.78 12.31 -5.70
C SER A 370 -2.00 11.01 -4.92
N ARG A 371 -3.21 10.70 -4.52
CA ARG A 371 -3.63 9.36 -4.13
C ARG A 371 -4.50 8.82 -5.25
N ALA A 372 -3.92 7.99 -6.12
CA ALA A 372 -4.69 6.95 -6.74
C ALA A 372 -5.09 5.96 -5.63
N ALA A 373 -5.94 6.43 -4.70
CA ALA A 373 -6.67 5.52 -3.86
C ALA A 373 -7.48 4.68 -4.84
N LEU A 374 -7.21 3.37 -4.91
CA LEU A 374 -8.13 2.43 -5.54
C LEU A 374 -9.33 2.33 -4.58
N PRO A 375 -10.36 3.20 -4.73
CA PRO A 375 -11.53 3.11 -3.88
C PRO A 375 -12.29 1.87 -4.31
N GLY A 376 -12.58 0.98 -3.35
CA GLY A 376 -13.39 -0.20 -3.61
C GLY A 376 -12.63 -1.51 -3.53
N VAL A 377 -13.07 -2.48 -4.31
CA VAL A 377 -12.52 -3.83 -4.36
C VAL A 377 -12.07 -4.17 -5.79
N VAL A 378 -11.09 -5.06 -5.91
CA VAL A 378 -10.49 -5.45 -7.19
C VAL A 378 -10.40 -6.96 -7.28
N ASN A 379 -10.67 -7.51 -8.46
CA ASN A 379 -10.43 -8.92 -8.74
C ASN A 379 -8.93 -9.21 -8.82
N ALA A 380 -8.53 -10.32 -8.25
CA ALA A 380 -7.17 -10.80 -8.27
C ALA A 380 -7.10 -12.31 -8.42
N VAL A 381 -5.94 -12.84 -8.77
CA VAL A 381 -5.69 -14.28 -8.86
C VAL A 381 -4.60 -14.65 -7.87
N VAL A 382 -4.83 -15.69 -7.07
CA VAL A 382 -3.86 -16.20 -6.09
C VAL A 382 -2.65 -16.80 -6.79
N THR A 383 -1.44 -16.37 -6.39
CA THR A 383 -0.17 -16.83 -6.96
C THR A 383 0.64 -17.69 -5.99
N ALA A 384 0.48 -17.48 -4.68
CA ALA A 384 1.12 -18.29 -3.66
C ALA A 384 0.26 -18.38 -2.40
N ALA A 385 0.21 -19.57 -1.79
CA ALA A 385 -0.52 -19.82 -0.54
C ALA A 385 0.38 -20.36 0.59
N LYS A 386 1.66 -20.68 0.30
CA LYS A 386 2.62 -21.14 1.31
C LYS A 386 3.30 -19.93 1.96
N ASP A 387 2.63 -19.36 2.95
CA ASP A 387 3.12 -18.22 3.72
C ASP A 387 4.34 -18.62 4.58
N PRO A 388 5.50 -17.97 4.43
CA PRO A 388 6.71 -18.30 5.20
C PRO A 388 6.57 -18.05 6.71
N GLU A 389 5.67 -17.17 7.12
CA GLU A 389 5.41 -16.88 8.54
C GLU A 389 4.24 -17.70 9.11
N ASN A 390 3.64 -18.61 8.32
CA ASN A 390 2.51 -19.47 8.72
C ASN A 390 1.31 -18.71 9.29
N GLN A 391 1.01 -17.53 8.74
CA GLN A 391 -0.12 -16.68 9.17
C GLN A 391 -1.38 -16.86 8.31
N GLY A 392 -1.39 -17.80 7.36
CA GLY A 392 -2.53 -18.06 6.47
C GLY A 392 -2.78 -16.93 5.47
N ARG A 393 -1.72 -16.21 5.08
CA ARG A 393 -1.74 -15.18 4.05
C ARG A 393 -1.51 -15.79 2.67
N VAL A 394 -1.92 -15.08 1.64
CA VAL A 394 -1.69 -15.47 0.24
C VAL A 394 -1.06 -14.31 -0.53
N LYS A 395 -0.39 -14.62 -1.64
CA LYS A 395 -0.01 -13.59 -2.61
C LYS A 395 -0.99 -13.59 -3.76
N VAL A 396 -1.22 -12.42 -4.34
CA VAL A 396 -2.14 -12.24 -5.45
C VAL A 396 -1.54 -11.36 -6.54
N LYS A 397 -1.92 -11.59 -7.78
CA LYS A 397 -1.67 -10.68 -8.89
C LYS A 397 -2.97 -10.01 -9.31
N PHE A 398 -2.85 -8.80 -9.85
CA PHE A 398 -3.97 -7.98 -10.30
C PHE A 398 -3.90 -7.81 -11.83
N PRO A 399 -4.51 -8.70 -12.63
CA PRO A 399 -4.41 -8.64 -14.10
C PRO A 399 -4.93 -7.33 -14.70
N VAL A 400 -5.86 -6.66 -14.03
CA VAL A 400 -6.38 -5.34 -14.44
C VAL A 400 -5.36 -4.21 -14.33
N LEU A 401 -4.24 -4.43 -13.63
CA LEU A 401 -3.18 -3.43 -13.41
C LEU A 401 -1.89 -3.79 -14.13
N SER A 402 -1.47 -5.06 -14.05
CA SER A 402 -0.21 -5.54 -14.63
C SER A 402 -0.18 -7.06 -14.68
N ASP A 403 0.39 -7.60 -15.75
CA ASP A 403 0.63 -9.05 -15.88
C ASP A 403 1.76 -9.57 -14.99
N THR A 404 2.64 -8.69 -14.52
CA THR A 404 3.87 -9.05 -13.80
C THR A 404 3.88 -8.64 -12.33
N TYR A 405 2.95 -7.77 -11.92
CA TYR A 405 2.87 -7.32 -10.53
C TYR A 405 2.30 -8.40 -9.63
N GLU A 406 3.01 -8.75 -8.56
CA GLU A 406 2.56 -9.62 -7.47
C GLU A 406 2.53 -8.83 -6.15
N SER A 407 1.45 -8.99 -5.38
CA SER A 407 1.33 -8.35 -4.07
C SER A 407 2.31 -8.94 -3.06
N TRP A 408 2.52 -8.23 -1.95
CA TRP A 408 3.02 -8.86 -0.74
C TRP A 408 1.96 -9.80 -0.16
N TRP A 409 2.29 -10.53 0.91
CA TRP A 409 1.41 -11.47 1.57
C TRP A 409 0.13 -10.78 2.11
N ALA A 410 -1.00 -11.07 1.50
CA ALA A 410 -2.31 -10.55 1.81
C ALA A 410 -2.99 -11.39 2.89
N ARG A 411 -3.57 -10.75 3.90
CA ARG A 411 -4.40 -11.43 4.91
C ARG A 411 -5.70 -11.89 4.28
N THR A 412 -6.18 -13.08 4.67
CA THR A 412 -7.46 -13.63 4.22
C THR A 412 -8.53 -13.44 5.28
N VAL A 413 -9.70 -12.96 4.89
CA VAL A 413 -10.87 -12.86 5.77
C VAL A 413 -11.46 -14.25 5.97
N GLN A 414 -11.80 -14.58 7.21
CA GLN A 414 -12.38 -15.86 7.58
C GLN A 414 -13.75 -15.65 8.26
N ALA A 415 -14.67 -16.60 8.12
CA ALA A 415 -15.95 -16.57 8.82
C ALA A 415 -15.75 -16.87 10.32
N GLY A 416 -15.23 -15.91 11.06
CA GLY A 416 -14.83 -16.03 12.45
C GLY A 416 -13.34 -16.37 12.58
N ALA A 417 -12.63 -15.56 13.36
CA ALA A 417 -11.20 -15.74 13.66
C ALA A 417 -10.94 -15.30 15.11
N GLY A 418 -10.68 -16.23 15.98
CA GLY A 418 -10.36 -15.98 17.39
C GLY A 418 -9.37 -16.99 17.92
N ALA A 419 -8.93 -16.82 19.17
CA ALA A 419 -7.99 -17.74 19.79
C ALA A 419 -8.59 -19.17 19.83
N SER A 420 -7.93 -20.10 19.16
CA SER A 420 -8.30 -21.52 19.04
C SER A 420 -9.71 -21.79 18.49
N ARG A 421 -10.29 -20.84 17.74
CA ARG A 421 -11.65 -20.98 17.15
C ARG A 421 -11.79 -20.17 15.85
N GLY A 422 -12.67 -20.63 14.98
CA GLY A 422 -13.04 -19.99 13.70
C GLY A 422 -13.15 -21.00 12.56
N ALA A 423 -13.54 -20.50 11.41
CA ALA A 423 -13.49 -21.26 10.15
C ALA A 423 -12.18 -20.93 9.42
N VAL A 424 -11.56 -21.94 8.83
CA VAL A 424 -10.35 -21.77 8.02
C VAL A 424 -10.67 -22.24 6.60
N VAL A 425 -10.88 -21.26 5.70
CA VAL A 425 -11.10 -21.51 4.27
C VAL A 425 -10.11 -20.62 3.51
N LEU A 426 -8.99 -21.19 3.13
CA LEU A 426 -7.96 -20.50 2.37
C LEU A 426 -8.16 -20.73 0.87
N PRO A 427 -8.01 -19.70 0.04
CA PRO A 427 -7.99 -19.86 -1.40
C PRO A 427 -6.72 -20.59 -1.85
N GLU A 428 -6.80 -21.30 -2.95
CA GLU A 428 -5.71 -22.04 -3.56
C GLU A 428 -5.06 -21.23 -4.69
N VAL A 429 -3.85 -21.63 -5.10
CA VAL A 429 -3.15 -21.00 -6.23
C VAL A 429 -3.97 -21.20 -7.51
N GLY A 430 -4.24 -20.10 -8.19
CA GLY A 430 -5.08 -20.05 -9.38
C GLY A 430 -6.50 -19.55 -9.13
N ASP A 431 -6.98 -19.56 -7.88
CA ASP A 431 -8.33 -19.08 -7.56
C ASP A 431 -8.46 -17.58 -7.82
N GLU A 432 -9.61 -17.19 -8.36
CA GLU A 432 -10.01 -15.78 -8.43
C GLU A 432 -10.57 -15.34 -7.09
N VAL A 433 -10.09 -14.20 -6.61
CA VAL A 433 -10.46 -13.63 -5.31
C VAL A 433 -10.81 -12.16 -5.42
N LEU A 434 -11.70 -11.71 -4.54
CA LEU A 434 -12.01 -10.29 -4.35
C LEU A 434 -11.08 -9.72 -3.28
N VAL A 435 -10.41 -8.61 -3.60
CA VAL A 435 -9.42 -7.96 -2.74
C VAL A 435 -9.84 -6.53 -2.43
N ALA A 436 -9.82 -6.17 -1.16
CA ALA A 436 -9.92 -4.81 -0.67
C ALA A 436 -8.56 -4.29 -0.22
N PHE A 437 -8.41 -2.97 -0.12
CA PHE A 437 -7.16 -2.34 0.29
C PHE A 437 -7.34 -1.55 1.57
N GLY A 438 -6.50 -1.84 2.58
CA GLY A 438 -6.47 -1.11 3.84
C GLY A 438 -6.20 0.38 3.60
N HIS A 439 -7.15 1.24 3.99
CA HIS A 439 -7.11 2.69 3.76
C HIS A 439 -6.82 3.11 2.30
N GLY A 440 -7.19 2.29 1.33
CA GLY A 440 -6.89 2.51 -0.08
C GLY A 440 -5.42 2.30 -0.46
N SER A 441 -4.60 1.76 0.44
CA SER A 441 -3.19 1.48 0.19
C SER A 441 -3.01 0.16 -0.53
N PHE A 442 -2.45 0.21 -1.72
CA PHE A 442 -2.11 -0.96 -2.54
C PHE A 442 -1.11 -1.92 -1.86
N GLN A 443 -0.41 -1.43 -0.85
CA GLN A 443 0.55 -2.21 -0.06
C GLN A 443 -0.11 -3.11 0.99
N GLN A 444 -1.40 -2.87 1.32
CA GLN A 444 -2.15 -3.65 2.31
C GLN A 444 -3.40 -4.30 1.70
N PRO A 445 -3.24 -5.32 0.85
CA PRO A 445 -4.36 -6.08 0.32
C PRO A 445 -4.95 -7.01 1.39
N PHE A 446 -6.29 -7.12 1.38
CA PHE A 446 -7.06 -8.09 2.16
C PHE A 446 -7.93 -8.91 1.22
N VAL A 447 -7.74 -10.21 1.19
CA VAL A 447 -8.60 -11.12 0.43
C VAL A 447 -9.91 -11.32 1.18
N LEU A 448 -11.02 -10.89 0.58
CA LEU A 448 -12.36 -10.95 1.18
C LEU A 448 -13.02 -12.33 0.97
N GLY A 449 -12.71 -13.00 -0.14
CA GLY A 449 -13.24 -14.32 -0.47
C GLY A 449 -12.98 -14.71 -1.91
N GLY A 450 -13.30 -15.94 -2.28
CA GLY A 450 -13.22 -16.46 -3.63
C GLY A 450 -14.41 -16.02 -4.50
N LEU A 451 -14.20 -15.97 -5.80
CA LEU A 451 -15.21 -15.67 -6.81
C LEU A 451 -15.31 -16.83 -7.79
N PHE A 452 -16.52 -17.36 -7.97
CA PHE A 452 -16.79 -18.22 -9.12
C PHE A 452 -16.85 -17.40 -10.40
N ASN A 453 -16.44 -18.00 -11.51
CA ASN A 453 -16.34 -17.33 -12.81
C ASN A 453 -16.74 -18.24 -13.98
N GLY A 454 -16.37 -17.89 -15.19
CA GLY A 454 -16.68 -18.68 -16.39
C GLY A 454 -15.94 -20.03 -16.47
N ARG A 455 -14.80 -20.16 -15.77
CA ARG A 455 -13.96 -21.38 -15.73
C ARG A 455 -14.13 -22.14 -14.42
N ASP A 456 -14.02 -21.46 -13.30
CA ASP A 456 -14.11 -22.02 -11.96
C ASP A 456 -15.57 -21.98 -11.52
N LYS A 457 -16.21 -23.14 -11.50
CA LYS A 457 -17.63 -23.33 -11.23
C LYS A 457 -17.83 -24.14 -9.96
N PRO A 458 -18.97 -24.02 -9.28
CA PRO A 458 -19.30 -24.93 -8.19
C PRO A 458 -19.42 -26.39 -8.70
N ASP A 459 -19.38 -27.33 -7.78
CA ASP A 459 -19.48 -28.79 -8.04
C ASP A 459 -20.77 -29.22 -8.76
N LYS A 460 -21.81 -28.43 -8.61
CA LYS A 460 -23.11 -28.60 -9.29
C LYS A 460 -23.46 -27.37 -10.10
N PRO A 461 -24.25 -27.50 -11.19
CA PRO A 461 -24.77 -26.33 -11.90
C PRO A 461 -25.57 -25.39 -10.99
N TRP A 462 -25.54 -24.09 -11.28
CA TRP A 462 -26.29 -23.10 -10.50
C TRP A 462 -27.78 -23.38 -10.40
N ALA A 463 -28.35 -24.04 -11.41
CA ALA A 463 -29.77 -24.48 -11.38
C ALA A 463 -30.07 -25.48 -10.27
N ASP A 464 -29.05 -26.22 -9.80
CA ASP A 464 -29.20 -27.15 -8.67
C ASP A 464 -29.12 -26.43 -7.32
N HIS A 465 -28.55 -25.21 -7.32
CA HIS A 465 -28.44 -24.36 -6.13
C HIS A 465 -29.64 -23.45 -5.94
N VAL A 466 -30.25 -22.98 -7.03
CA VAL A 466 -31.34 -22.00 -7.01
C VAL A 466 -32.55 -22.57 -7.70
N GLY A 467 -33.64 -22.70 -6.97
CA GLY A 467 -34.89 -23.22 -7.47
C GLY A 467 -35.57 -22.29 -8.48
N SER A 468 -36.32 -22.90 -9.37
CA SER A 468 -37.15 -22.18 -10.33
C SER A 468 -38.63 -22.58 -10.09
N PRO A 469 -39.59 -21.63 -10.16
CA PRO A 469 -39.48 -20.25 -10.70
C PRO A 469 -39.24 -19.13 -9.67
N ASP A 470 -39.25 -19.44 -8.38
CA ASP A 470 -39.25 -18.45 -7.30
C ASP A 470 -37.85 -17.92 -6.92
N GLY A 471 -36.77 -18.53 -7.42
CA GLY A 471 -35.39 -18.16 -7.11
C GLY A 471 -34.92 -18.55 -5.70
N ALA A 472 -35.66 -19.45 -5.03
CA ALA A 472 -35.26 -19.93 -3.69
C ALA A 472 -33.94 -20.70 -3.75
N VAL A 473 -33.05 -20.42 -2.79
CA VAL A 473 -31.80 -21.17 -2.66
C VAL A 473 -32.10 -22.53 -2.02
N GLN A 474 -32.03 -23.58 -2.80
CA GLN A 474 -32.35 -24.95 -2.36
C GLN A 474 -31.12 -25.81 -2.06
N ARG A 475 -29.91 -25.36 -2.37
CA ARG A 475 -28.69 -26.09 -2.04
C ARG A 475 -27.60 -25.16 -1.55
N ARG A 476 -27.02 -25.49 -0.40
CA ARG A 476 -25.81 -24.87 0.16
C ARG A 476 -24.80 -25.96 0.44
N ALA A 477 -23.54 -25.76 0.01
CA ALA A 477 -22.53 -26.81 0.16
C ALA A 477 -21.14 -26.25 0.44
N PHE A 478 -20.36 -26.99 1.24
CA PHE A 478 -18.92 -26.88 1.34
C PHE A 478 -18.30 -28.10 0.69
N VAL A 479 -17.50 -27.88 -0.35
CA VAL A 479 -16.84 -28.94 -1.10
C VAL A 479 -15.34 -28.74 -1.07
N SER A 480 -14.60 -29.75 -0.60
CA SER A 480 -13.15 -29.71 -0.61
C SER A 480 -12.58 -30.02 -2.00
N ARG A 481 -11.32 -29.70 -2.26
CA ARG A 481 -10.62 -30.03 -3.50
C ARG A 481 -10.71 -31.52 -3.90
N THR A 482 -10.77 -32.42 -2.93
CA THR A 482 -10.89 -33.84 -3.16
C THR A 482 -12.34 -34.34 -3.23
N GLY A 483 -13.33 -33.44 -3.13
CA GLY A 483 -14.75 -33.79 -3.22
C GLY A 483 -15.38 -34.24 -1.89
N MET A 484 -14.75 -33.96 -0.73
CA MET A 484 -15.44 -34.11 0.55
C MET A 484 -16.53 -33.04 0.65
N LEU A 485 -17.73 -33.42 1.10
CA LEU A 485 -18.93 -32.61 1.02
C LEU A 485 -19.61 -32.46 2.38
N VAL A 486 -20.02 -31.24 2.69
CA VAL A 486 -21.08 -30.93 3.66
C VAL A 486 -22.17 -30.17 2.91
N GLU A 487 -23.38 -30.70 2.84
CA GLU A 487 -24.47 -30.21 2.01
C GLU A 487 -25.77 -30.06 2.81
N PHE A 488 -26.42 -28.93 2.64
CA PHE A 488 -27.80 -28.68 3.02
C PHE A 488 -28.65 -28.64 1.74
N LEU A 489 -29.56 -29.57 1.58
CA LEU A 489 -30.56 -29.58 0.53
C LEU A 489 -31.91 -29.20 1.13
N GLU A 490 -32.58 -28.22 0.54
CA GLU A 490 -33.87 -27.66 0.99
C GLU A 490 -34.76 -27.42 -0.23
N SER A 491 -35.01 -28.51 -1.00
CA SER A 491 -35.86 -28.46 -2.17
C SER A 491 -37.30 -28.91 -1.82
N PRO A 492 -38.29 -28.63 -2.68
CA PRO A 492 -39.65 -29.10 -2.47
C PRO A 492 -39.76 -30.62 -2.28
N ASP A 493 -38.93 -31.38 -3.01
CA ASP A 493 -38.94 -32.84 -3.05
C ASP A 493 -37.91 -33.50 -2.12
N GLY A 494 -37.02 -32.71 -1.52
CA GLY A 494 -35.95 -33.23 -0.67
C GLY A 494 -35.48 -32.23 0.35
N GLU A 495 -35.41 -32.64 1.61
CA GLU A 495 -34.84 -31.83 2.70
C GLU A 495 -33.90 -32.71 3.50
N GLN A 496 -32.58 -32.39 3.44
CA GLN A 496 -31.57 -33.21 4.09
C GLN A 496 -30.27 -32.46 4.36
N LEU A 497 -29.57 -32.89 5.41
CA LEU A 497 -28.16 -32.57 5.67
C LEU A 497 -27.32 -33.81 5.36
N THR A 498 -26.30 -33.65 4.50
CA THR A 498 -25.39 -34.75 4.12
C THR A 498 -23.94 -34.37 4.46
N VAL A 499 -23.22 -35.31 5.06
CA VAL A 499 -21.76 -35.27 5.17
C VAL A 499 -21.19 -36.51 4.50
N SER A 500 -20.33 -36.33 3.50
CA SER A 500 -19.81 -37.49 2.74
C SER A 500 -18.36 -37.31 2.30
N THR A 501 -17.69 -38.43 2.10
CA THR A 501 -16.41 -38.47 1.38
C THR A 501 -16.66 -38.38 -0.14
N SER A 502 -15.60 -38.17 -0.91
CA SER A 502 -15.64 -38.13 -2.36
C SER A 502 -16.34 -39.41 -2.93
N GLY A 503 -17.28 -39.14 -3.84
CA GLY A 503 -18.08 -40.23 -4.45
C GLY A 503 -19.11 -40.85 -3.51
N GLY A 504 -19.33 -40.34 -2.31
CA GLY A 504 -20.37 -40.81 -1.39
C GLY A 504 -20.14 -42.19 -0.75
N ARG A 505 -18.89 -42.67 -0.79
CA ARG A 505 -18.56 -44.04 -0.28
C ARG A 505 -18.74 -44.17 1.23
N GLN A 506 -18.50 -43.09 1.95
CA GLN A 506 -18.86 -42.97 3.36
C GLN A 506 -19.77 -41.75 3.46
N LYS A 507 -20.98 -41.95 3.99
CA LYS A 507 -22.00 -40.91 4.05
C LYS A 507 -22.79 -40.99 5.35
N VAL A 508 -23.10 -39.84 5.89
CA VAL A 508 -24.13 -39.68 6.94
C VAL A 508 -25.13 -38.66 6.42
N SER A 509 -26.40 -39.02 6.40
CA SER A 509 -27.50 -38.15 6.00
C SER A 509 -28.54 -38.06 7.09
N LEU A 510 -28.95 -36.83 7.40
CA LEU A 510 -30.15 -36.54 8.18
C LEU A 510 -31.23 -36.11 7.19
N VAL A 511 -32.21 -36.95 6.97
CA VAL A 511 -33.26 -36.75 5.95
C VAL A 511 -34.55 -36.35 6.67
N GLN A 512 -35.19 -35.27 6.20
CA GLN A 512 -36.52 -34.84 6.62
C GLN A 512 -37.59 -35.19 5.59
N LYS A 513 -37.23 -35.13 4.31
CA LYS A 513 -38.08 -35.46 3.19
C LYS A 513 -37.32 -36.24 2.10
N PRO A 514 -37.98 -37.16 1.34
CA PRO A 514 -39.39 -37.56 1.47
C PRO A 514 -39.67 -38.41 2.71
N ASP A 515 -38.77 -39.29 3.10
CA ASP A 515 -38.90 -40.21 4.23
C ASP A 515 -37.90 -39.83 5.32
N ALA A 516 -38.44 -39.35 6.44
CA ALA A 516 -37.58 -38.89 7.54
C ALA A 516 -36.75 -40.02 8.15
N GLY A 517 -35.44 -39.78 8.30
CA GLY A 517 -34.56 -40.79 8.84
C GLY A 517 -33.09 -40.36 8.92
N ILE A 518 -32.28 -41.24 9.50
CA ILE A 518 -30.83 -41.11 9.54
C ILE A 518 -30.24 -42.30 8.79
N GLU A 519 -29.42 -42.03 7.78
CA GLU A 519 -28.69 -43.00 7.01
C GLU A 519 -27.20 -42.94 7.28
N ILE A 520 -26.57 -44.06 7.60
CA ILE A 520 -25.11 -44.19 7.67
C ILE A 520 -24.71 -45.25 6.65
N LEU A 521 -24.01 -44.81 5.59
CA LEU A 521 -23.47 -45.68 4.55
C LEU A 521 -21.95 -45.73 4.65
N SER A 522 -21.36 -46.92 4.59
CA SER A 522 -19.91 -47.09 4.52
C SER A 522 -19.57 -48.32 3.66
N GLU A 523 -18.70 -48.14 2.66
CA GLU A 523 -18.06 -49.24 1.92
C GLU A 523 -16.91 -49.90 2.73
N GLY A 524 -16.49 -49.27 3.81
CA GLY A 524 -15.50 -49.82 4.74
C GLY A 524 -16.13 -50.23 6.08
N PRO A 525 -15.31 -50.56 7.07
CA PRO A 525 -15.81 -50.91 8.40
C PRO A 525 -16.43 -49.72 9.11
N VAL A 526 -17.48 -49.94 9.86
CA VAL A 526 -18.06 -48.99 10.81
C VAL A 526 -17.75 -49.51 12.22
N THR A 527 -17.08 -48.67 13.02
CA THR A 527 -16.74 -48.98 14.41
C THR A 527 -17.47 -48.04 15.35
N ILE A 528 -18.21 -48.56 16.29
CA ILE A 528 -18.85 -47.79 17.36
C ILE A 528 -18.18 -48.15 18.69
N THR A 529 -17.49 -47.22 19.29
CA THR A 529 -16.81 -47.41 20.59
C THR A 529 -17.28 -46.34 21.57
N ALA A 530 -17.79 -46.77 22.70
CA ALA A 530 -18.17 -45.87 23.77
C ALA A 530 -17.43 -46.23 25.07
N ARG A 531 -17.07 -45.24 25.87
CA ARG A 531 -16.49 -45.38 27.19
C ARG A 531 -17.54 -45.79 28.23
N LYS A 532 -18.79 -45.50 27.98
CA LYS A 532 -19.95 -45.87 28.80
C LYS A 532 -20.91 -46.70 27.94
N ASP A 533 -22.17 -46.58 28.17
CA ASP A 533 -23.20 -47.41 27.53
C ASP A 533 -23.45 -47.09 26.05
N VAL A 534 -23.76 -48.09 25.26
CA VAL A 534 -24.37 -47.97 23.94
C VAL A 534 -25.76 -48.55 24.04
N SER A 535 -26.79 -47.74 23.75
CA SER A 535 -28.17 -48.16 23.76
C SER A 535 -28.76 -48.05 22.34
N VAL A 536 -29.39 -49.13 21.88
CA VAL A 536 -30.13 -49.18 20.61
C VAL A 536 -31.56 -49.53 20.94
N THR A 537 -32.47 -48.59 20.80
CA THR A 537 -33.90 -48.76 21.12
C THR A 537 -34.78 -48.20 20.04
N THR A 538 -35.89 -48.86 19.77
CA THR A 538 -36.98 -48.37 18.93
C THR A 538 -38.30 -48.54 19.72
N SER A 539 -39.22 -47.58 19.56
CA SER A 539 -40.50 -47.63 20.28
C SER A 539 -41.56 -48.48 19.55
N THR A 540 -41.54 -48.46 18.22
CA THR A 540 -42.59 -49.11 17.41
C THR A 540 -42.03 -49.93 16.23
N GLY A 541 -40.78 -49.77 15.91
CA GLY A 541 -40.14 -50.48 14.79
C GLY A 541 -39.27 -51.65 15.24
N ASP A 542 -38.61 -52.28 14.28
CA ASP A 542 -37.75 -53.43 14.49
C ASP A 542 -36.27 -53.01 14.60
N VAL A 543 -35.49 -53.76 15.34
CA VAL A 543 -34.03 -53.73 15.28
C VAL A 543 -33.56 -54.96 14.47
N VAL A 544 -32.95 -54.74 13.32
CA VAL A 544 -32.49 -55.79 12.43
C VAL A 544 -30.97 -55.82 12.35
N ILE A 545 -30.32 -56.90 12.74
CA ILE A 545 -28.89 -57.11 12.65
C ILE A 545 -28.62 -58.24 11.64
N LYS A 546 -27.90 -57.92 10.56
CA LYS A 546 -27.53 -58.87 9.53
C LYS A 546 -26.03 -58.80 9.27
N GLY A 547 -25.37 -59.93 9.13
CA GLY A 547 -23.95 -59.99 8.79
C GLY A 547 -23.56 -61.42 8.39
N LYS A 548 -22.41 -61.59 7.73
CA LYS A 548 -21.83 -62.88 7.45
C LYS A 548 -21.52 -63.63 8.78
N ASN A 549 -21.01 -62.92 9.72
CA ASN A 549 -20.80 -63.39 11.09
C ASN A 549 -21.32 -62.31 12.05
N VAL A 550 -22.05 -62.71 13.05
CA VAL A 550 -22.48 -61.84 14.17
C VAL A 550 -21.96 -62.47 15.44
N THR A 551 -21.12 -61.74 16.16
CA THR A 551 -20.58 -62.15 17.47
C THR A 551 -21.11 -61.21 18.54
N VAL A 552 -21.70 -61.78 19.57
CA VAL A 552 -22.14 -61.03 20.76
C VAL A 552 -21.42 -61.58 21.95
N GLU A 553 -20.61 -60.74 22.61
CA GLU A 553 -19.81 -61.13 23.75
C GLU A 553 -20.10 -60.20 24.95
N ALA A 554 -20.34 -60.72 26.10
CA ALA A 554 -20.56 -60.00 27.35
C ALA A 554 -19.71 -60.60 28.47
N THR A 555 -18.98 -59.77 29.18
CA THR A 555 -18.11 -60.20 30.30
C THR A 555 -18.88 -60.62 31.55
N SER A 556 -20.08 -60.11 31.74
CA SER A 556 -20.91 -60.38 32.95
C SER A 556 -22.19 -61.13 32.65
N GLY A 557 -22.96 -60.69 31.69
CA GLY A 557 -24.25 -61.31 31.38
C GLY A 557 -24.83 -60.90 30.05
N LEU A 558 -25.53 -61.82 29.36
CA LEU A 558 -26.29 -61.57 28.17
C LEU A 558 -27.74 -61.99 28.40
N ASP A 559 -28.65 -61.05 28.45
CA ASP A 559 -30.09 -61.31 28.60
C ASP A 559 -30.81 -61.17 27.25
N LEU A 560 -31.47 -62.21 26.79
CA LEU A 560 -32.33 -62.21 25.62
C LEU A 560 -33.79 -62.37 26.08
N LYS A 561 -34.62 -61.36 25.92
CA LYS A 561 -36.03 -61.34 26.35
C LYS A 561 -36.95 -60.96 25.19
N GLY A 562 -38.05 -61.65 25.05
CA GLY A 562 -39.07 -61.36 24.05
C GLY A 562 -40.32 -62.23 24.27
N ALA A 563 -41.46 -61.82 23.74
CA ALA A 563 -42.65 -62.66 23.73
C ALA A 563 -42.36 -63.99 23.04
N THR A 564 -41.52 -63.99 22.00
CA THR A 564 -41.01 -65.20 21.33
C THR A 564 -39.51 -65.00 21.11
N VAL A 565 -38.70 -65.96 21.51
CA VAL A 565 -37.28 -66.08 21.16
C VAL A 565 -37.12 -67.29 20.26
N LYS A 566 -36.68 -67.11 19.02
CA LYS A 566 -36.47 -68.16 18.04
C LYS A 566 -34.99 -68.23 17.67
N ILE A 567 -34.37 -69.39 17.86
CA ILE A 567 -33.01 -69.69 17.45
C ILE A 567 -33.03 -70.76 16.39
N THR A 568 -32.55 -70.46 15.19
CA THR A 568 -32.55 -71.43 14.06
C THR A 568 -31.15 -71.48 13.45
N GLY A 569 -30.54 -72.60 13.39
CA GLY A 569 -29.28 -72.87 12.69
C GLY A 569 -29.55 -73.84 11.54
N SER A 570 -29.09 -73.52 10.32
CA SER A 570 -29.16 -74.42 9.18
C SER A 570 -28.16 -75.58 9.22
N GLY A 571 -27.10 -75.43 9.95
CA GLY A 571 -26.05 -76.44 10.16
C GLY A 571 -26.08 -77.05 11.56
N SER A 572 -25.84 -76.23 12.56
CA SER A 572 -25.83 -76.62 13.98
C SER A 572 -26.21 -75.48 14.89
N ALA A 573 -26.74 -75.80 16.05
CA ALA A 573 -26.83 -74.85 17.20
C ALA A 573 -26.20 -75.52 18.41
N GLU A 574 -25.29 -74.86 19.08
CA GLU A 574 -24.57 -75.37 20.27
C GLU A 574 -24.81 -74.48 21.46
N VAL A 575 -25.21 -75.07 22.57
CA VAL A 575 -25.28 -74.38 23.87
C VAL A 575 -24.34 -75.12 24.84
N LYS A 576 -23.29 -74.41 25.32
CA LYS A 576 -22.30 -74.98 26.20
C LYS A 576 -22.07 -74.05 27.41
N ALA A 577 -22.22 -74.58 28.58
CA ALA A 577 -21.94 -73.91 29.82
C ALA A 577 -21.67 -74.92 30.94
N PRO A 578 -20.99 -74.51 32.02
CA PRO A 578 -20.85 -75.36 33.23
C PRO A 578 -22.22 -75.83 33.79
N SER A 579 -23.26 -75.02 33.61
CA SER A 579 -24.62 -75.35 33.97
C SER A 579 -25.59 -74.82 32.91
N VAL A 580 -26.47 -75.65 32.39
CA VAL A 580 -27.54 -75.26 31.46
C VAL A 580 -28.87 -75.62 32.10
N LYS A 581 -29.75 -74.66 32.28
CA LYS A 581 -31.13 -74.91 32.73
C LYS A 581 -32.14 -74.62 31.63
N VAL A 582 -32.90 -75.54 31.24
CA VAL A 582 -34.05 -75.35 30.31
C VAL A 582 -35.31 -75.64 31.10
N ALA A 583 -36.22 -74.73 31.19
CA ALA A 583 -37.46 -74.85 31.93
C ALA A 583 -38.58 -74.21 31.14
N GLY A 584 -39.74 -74.90 30.99
CA GLY A 584 -40.99 -74.36 30.46
C GLY A 584 -42.05 -74.45 31.54
N ASP A 585 -42.79 -73.40 31.79
CA ASP A 585 -43.84 -73.38 32.80
C ASP A 585 -45.01 -74.30 32.44
N ALA A 586 -45.29 -74.54 31.18
CA ALA A 586 -46.32 -75.43 30.68
C ALA A 586 -45.75 -76.67 30.01
N THR A 587 -44.85 -76.49 29.07
CA THR A 587 -44.25 -77.63 28.30
C THR A 587 -42.81 -77.32 27.95
N ALA A 588 -41.93 -78.30 28.03
CA ALA A 588 -40.61 -78.29 27.42
C ALA A 588 -40.51 -79.55 26.53
N GLU A 589 -40.28 -79.33 25.21
CA GLU A 589 -40.15 -80.40 24.24
C GLU A 589 -38.70 -80.47 23.75
N LEU A 590 -38.12 -81.65 23.69
CA LEU A 590 -36.84 -81.98 23.10
C LEU A 590 -37.09 -83.12 22.07
N SER A 591 -37.07 -82.74 20.82
CA SER A 591 -37.30 -83.73 19.76
C SER A 591 -36.16 -83.73 18.73
N GLY A 592 -35.84 -84.89 18.17
CA GLY A 592 -34.86 -85.08 17.10
C GLY A 592 -35.45 -85.81 15.96
N GLY A 593 -35.24 -85.32 14.71
CA GLY A 593 -35.85 -85.99 13.50
C GLY A 593 -35.33 -87.40 13.28
N ALA A 594 -34.11 -87.74 13.62
CA ALA A 594 -33.52 -89.07 13.52
C ALA A 594 -33.12 -89.61 14.88
N THR A 595 -32.42 -88.84 15.70
CA THR A 595 -31.97 -89.32 17.02
C THR A 595 -31.94 -88.14 18.05
N THR A 596 -32.34 -88.44 19.27
CA THR A 596 -32.09 -87.60 20.44
C THR A 596 -31.18 -88.32 21.41
N THR A 597 -29.99 -87.82 21.70
CA THR A 597 -29.04 -88.45 22.63
C THR A 597 -28.91 -87.66 23.89
N VAL A 598 -29.18 -88.21 25.04
CA VAL A 598 -28.97 -87.59 26.35
C VAL A 598 -27.88 -88.42 27.04
N LYS A 599 -26.75 -87.73 27.44
CA LYS A 599 -25.61 -88.36 28.18
C LYS A 599 -25.34 -87.60 29.44
N GLY A 600 -25.10 -88.30 30.51
CA GLY A 600 -24.63 -87.72 31.79
C GLY A 600 -24.16 -88.81 32.73
N GLY A 601 -23.37 -88.48 33.76
CA GLY A 601 -23.00 -89.38 34.85
C GLY A 601 -24.21 -89.91 35.62
N LEU A 602 -25.31 -89.15 35.68
CA LEU A 602 -26.59 -89.49 36.16
C LEU A 602 -27.69 -88.84 35.29
N VAL A 603 -28.63 -89.60 34.74
CA VAL A 603 -29.80 -89.05 34.04
C VAL A 603 -31.02 -89.43 34.89
N ARG A 604 -31.80 -88.44 35.34
CA ARG A 604 -33.09 -88.68 36.04
C ARG A 604 -34.24 -88.24 35.17
N ILE A 605 -35.19 -89.07 34.94
CA ILE A 605 -36.46 -88.87 34.23
C ILE A 605 -37.57 -89.23 35.21
N ASN A 606 -38.41 -88.29 35.55
CA ASN A 606 -39.52 -88.54 36.46
C ASN A 606 -40.76 -88.96 35.72
#